data_921adfa3a3bdda1572e6030b233b4212
#
_entry.id   921adfa3a3bdda1572e6030b233b4212
#
_cell.length_a   1.000
_cell.length_b   1.000
_cell.length_c   1.000
_cell.angle_alpha   90.00
_cell.angle_beta   90.00
_cell.angle_gamma   90.00
#
_symmetry.space_group_name_H-M   'P 1'
#
loop_
_entity.id
_entity.type
_entity.pdbx_description
1 polymer ?
#
loop_
_entity_poly.entity_id
_entity_poly.type
_entity_poly.pdbx_seq_one_letter_code
_entity_poly.pdbx_strand_id
1 'polypeptide(L)'
;QKSQVYFADKFNYSINQEIIKGENFLIITNYNLPKSDKFFLENAIIDLKENKFIAKNTKIKVHKDIFDNSENDPRIEGVSSSGNEDYTLINKGIFTSCKKNDSCPPWSIKSKLIKHDKIKKTLNYDNAVLKIYDIPVFYFPKFFHPDPSVKRQSGLIKPAINSSNVLGTSFTLPYFKVISESKDLTFTPTWFDSDTLMSTAEYRQENKNSSLITDFGFVNGYKSPTTRKKNSLSHFFLNYNMDLKLENYNSSNFKMSINKVSNDSYLNVFDQYITRST
;
A
#
# COMPACT_ATOMS: atom_id res chain seq x y z
N GLN A 1 10.08 23.94 -10.31
CA GLN A 1 8.78 24.60 -10.03
C GLN A 1 7.66 23.63 -10.40
N LYS A 2 6.77 23.31 -9.47
CA LYS A 2 5.57 22.53 -9.78
C LYS A 2 4.63 23.44 -10.55
N SER A 3 4.49 23.23 -11.85
CA SER A 3 3.55 23.99 -12.67
C SER A 3 2.12 23.54 -12.39
N GLN A 4 1.26 24.48 -12.03
CA GLN A 4 -0.20 24.26 -11.93
C GLN A 4 -0.89 25.11 -12.98
N VAL A 5 -1.88 24.52 -13.64
CA VAL A 5 -2.72 25.22 -14.62
C VAL A 5 -4.16 25.14 -14.16
N TYR A 6 -4.85 26.27 -14.23
CA TYR A 6 -6.23 26.43 -13.79
C TYR A 6 -7.09 26.73 -15.02
N PHE A 7 -8.17 25.97 -15.19
CA PHE A 7 -9.23 26.24 -16.14
C PHE A 7 -10.51 26.44 -15.36
N ALA A 8 -11.34 27.37 -15.77
CA ALA A 8 -12.66 27.61 -15.16
C ALA A 8 -13.64 28.12 -16.22
N ASP A 9 -14.92 27.78 -16.11
CA ASP A 9 -15.95 28.30 -17.01
C ASP A 9 -16.24 29.76 -16.74
N LYS A 10 -16.34 30.12 -15.45
CA LYS A 10 -16.54 31.51 -14.98
C LYS A 10 -15.68 31.74 -13.75
N PHE A 11 -14.99 32.88 -13.72
CA PHE A 11 -14.23 33.26 -12.54
C PHE A 11 -14.13 34.77 -12.36
N ASN A 12 -13.97 35.20 -11.11
CA ASN A 12 -13.63 36.55 -10.71
C ASN A 12 -12.26 36.51 -10.03
N TYR A 13 -11.34 37.33 -10.47
CA TYR A 13 -10.02 37.48 -9.87
C TYR A 13 -9.86 38.83 -9.17
N SER A 14 -9.62 38.82 -7.88
CA SER A 14 -9.30 40.01 -7.10
C SER A 14 -7.79 40.22 -7.09
N ILE A 15 -7.30 41.17 -7.87
CA ILE A 15 -5.87 41.48 -8.02
C ILE A 15 -5.24 41.84 -6.65
N ASN A 16 -5.91 42.66 -5.84
CA ASN A 16 -5.39 43.13 -4.55
C ASN A 16 -5.28 42.01 -3.50
N GLN A 17 -6.13 41.03 -3.59
CA GLN A 17 -6.19 39.90 -2.63
C GLN A 17 -5.56 38.62 -3.16
N GLU A 18 -5.25 38.58 -4.45
CA GLU A 18 -4.79 37.36 -5.15
C GLU A 18 -5.73 36.16 -4.99
N ILE A 19 -7.05 36.45 -4.96
CA ILE A 19 -8.11 35.44 -4.77
C ILE A 19 -8.85 35.23 -6.07
N ILE A 20 -8.99 33.95 -6.46
CA ILE A 20 -9.83 33.51 -7.56
C ILE A 20 -11.10 32.87 -6.98
N LYS A 21 -12.28 33.29 -7.44
CA LYS A 21 -13.58 32.67 -7.14
C LYS A 21 -14.24 32.30 -8.44
N GLY A 22 -14.82 31.10 -8.54
CA GLY A 22 -15.47 30.71 -9.78
C GLY A 22 -16.12 29.34 -9.74
N GLU A 23 -16.55 28.90 -10.92
CA GLU A 23 -17.31 27.68 -11.16
C GLU A 23 -16.61 26.77 -12.16
N ASN A 24 -16.80 25.44 -11.97
CA ASN A 24 -16.30 24.38 -12.84
C ASN A 24 -14.79 24.45 -13.07
N PHE A 25 -14.04 24.48 -11.98
CA PHE A 25 -12.58 24.46 -12.07
C PHE A 25 -12.05 23.09 -12.44
N LEU A 26 -11.08 23.07 -13.35
CA LEU A 26 -10.15 21.99 -13.59
C LEU A 26 -8.74 22.49 -13.25
N ILE A 27 -8.15 21.94 -12.19
CA ILE A 27 -6.77 22.22 -11.81
C ILE A 27 -5.93 21.01 -12.20
N ILE A 28 -4.87 21.25 -12.97
CA ILE A 28 -3.91 20.22 -13.37
C ILE A 28 -2.58 20.52 -12.68
N THR A 29 -2.16 19.63 -11.81
CA THR A 29 -0.86 19.71 -11.12
C THR A 29 0.22 19.06 -11.97
N ASN A 30 1.46 19.55 -11.88
CA ASN A 30 2.58 19.06 -12.68
C ASN A 30 2.26 19.04 -14.19
N TYR A 31 1.69 20.15 -14.68
CA TYR A 31 1.30 20.31 -16.08
C TYR A 31 2.48 20.02 -17.02
N ASN A 32 2.23 19.31 -18.11
CA ASN A 32 3.21 18.80 -19.07
C ASN A 32 4.22 17.78 -18.51
N LEU A 33 4.01 17.24 -17.30
CA LEU A 33 4.80 16.13 -16.79
C LEU A 33 3.96 14.83 -16.86
N PRO A 34 4.59 13.66 -16.98
CA PRO A 34 3.88 12.37 -17.07
C PRO A 34 2.97 12.08 -15.88
N LYS A 35 3.24 12.73 -14.73
CA LYS A 35 2.56 12.49 -13.45
C LYS A 35 1.72 13.69 -13.04
N SER A 36 0.64 13.97 -13.77
CA SER A 36 -0.28 15.06 -13.48
C SER A 36 -1.57 14.57 -12.83
N ASP A 37 -1.92 15.13 -11.68
CA ASP A 37 -3.23 14.90 -11.04
C ASP A 37 -4.23 15.96 -11.52
N LYS A 38 -5.51 15.57 -11.59
CA LYS A 38 -6.60 16.44 -12.04
C LYS A 38 -7.62 16.63 -10.93
N PHE A 39 -7.87 17.89 -10.56
CA PHE A 39 -8.88 18.28 -9.58
C PHE A 39 -10.05 18.94 -10.34
N PHE A 40 -11.23 18.38 -10.19
CA PHE A 40 -12.48 18.95 -10.69
C PHE A 40 -13.25 19.50 -9.48
N LEU A 41 -13.57 20.79 -9.51
CA LEU A 41 -14.20 21.51 -8.40
C LEU A 41 -15.40 22.28 -8.98
N GLU A 42 -16.61 22.00 -8.51
CA GLU A 42 -17.79 22.68 -9.04
C GLU A 42 -17.79 24.19 -8.69
N ASN A 43 -17.57 24.52 -7.42
CA ASN A 43 -17.38 25.88 -6.96
C ASN A 43 -16.15 25.96 -6.09
N ALA A 44 -15.26 26.91 -6.37
CA ALA A 44 -14.04 27.05 -5.59
C ALA A 44 -13.67 28.51 -5.31
N ILE A 45 -13.00 28.69 -4.17
CA ILE A 45 -12.28 29.90 -3.79
C ILE A 45 -10.82 29.48 -3.60
N ILE A 46 -9.94 30.10 -4.36
CA ILE A 46 -8.50 29.81 -4.36
C ILE A 46 -7.76 31.07 -3.99
N ASP A 47 -7.01 31.01 -2.92
CA ASP A 47 -6.08 32.04 -2.46
C ASP A 47 -4.69 31.69 -2.99
N LEU A 48 -4.21 32.46 -3.96
CA LEU A 48 -2.93 32.23 -4.60
C LEU A 48 -1.76 32.65 -3.71
N LYS A 49 -1.97 33.63 -2.83
CA LYS A 49 -0.95 34.13 -1.91
C LYS A 49 -0.64 33.11 -0.81
N GLU A 50 -1.68 32.56 -0.21
CA GLU A 50 -1.57 31.59 0.88
C GLU A 50 -1.54 30.13 0.36
N ASN A 51 -1.66 29.91 -0.97
CA ASN A 51 -1.78 28.61 -1.60
C ASN A 51 -2.86 27.73 -0.95
N LYS A 52 -4.01 28.32 -0.64
CA LYS A 52 -5.15 27.64 0.00
C LYS A 52 -6.34 27.61 -0.92
N PHE A 53 -7.16 26.59 -0.76
CA PHE A 53 -8.43 26.52 -1.49
C PHE A 53 -9.55 25.95 -0.62
N ILE A 54 -10.78 26.32 -0.95
CA ILE A 54 -12.01 25.72 -0.45
C ILE A 54 -12.90 25.48 -1.66
N ALA A 55 -13.49 24.28 -1.76
CA ALA A 55 -14.32 23.90 -2.88
C ALA A 55 -15.50 23.02 -2.47
N LYS A 56 -16.56 23.05 -3.30
CA LYS A 56 -17.71 22.14 -3.24
C LYS A 56 -17.60 21.11 -4.38
N ASN A 57 -18.21 19.95 -4.15
CA ASN A 57 -18.31 18.85 -5.12
C ASN A 57 -16.98 18.55 -5.83
N THR A 58 -16.05 18.07 -5.02
CA THR A 58 -14.69 17.84 -5.43
C THR A 58 -14.53 16.42 -5.98
N LYS A 59 -13.84 16.32 -7.12
CA LYS A 59 -13.40 15.06 -7.71
C LYS A 59 -11.92 15.14 -8.06
N ILE A 60 -11.11 14.28 -7.46
CA ILE A 60 -9.67 14.21 -7.70
C ILE A 60 -9.39 12.92 -8.45
N LYS A 61 -8.73 13.04 -9.59
CA LYS A 61 -8.18 11.92 -10.34
C LYS A 61 -6.67 11.93 -10.18
N VAL A 62 -6.16 10.88 -9.58
CA VAL A 62 -4.72 10.64 -9.47
C VAL A 62 -4.25 9.99 -10.78
N HIS A 63 -3.06 10.34 -11.25
CA HIS A 63 -2.55 9.79 -12.52
C HIS A 63 -2.40 8.27 -12.47
N LYS A 64 -2.60 7.62 -13.62
CA LYS A 64 -2.72 6.15 -13.73
C LYS A 64 -1.41 5.40 -13.60
N ASP A 65 -0.30 6.03 -14.01
CA ASP A 65 1.02 5.40 -14.10
C ASP A 65 1.69 5.09 -12.74
N ILE A 66 0.98 5.36 -11.64
CA ILE A 66 1.43 5.05 -10.29
C ILE A 66 1.37 3.55 -10.01
N PHE A 67 0.36 2.90 -10.53
CA PHE A 67 0.20 1.46 -10.44
C PHE A 67 0.68 0.87 -11.77
N ASP A 68 1.63 -0.03 -11.77
CA ASP A 68 2.08 -0.78 -12.96
C ASP A 68 0.94 -1.61 -13.62
N ASN A 69 -0.30 -1.29 -13.29
CA ASN A 69 -1.51 -1.91 -13.78
C ASN A 69 -2.45 -0.85 -14.38
N SER A 70 -2.64 -0.91 -15.70
CA SER A 70 -3.55 -0.03 -16.46
C SER A 70 -5.03 -0.13 -16.06
N GLU A 71 -5.38 -1.17 -15.29
CA GLU A 71 -6.73 -1.40 -14.76
C GLU A 71 -7.08 -0.45 -13.58
N ASN A 72 -6.09 0.15 -12.94
CA ASN A 72 -6.30 1.06 -11.82
C ASN A 72 -6.65 2.47 -12.29
N ASP A 73 -7.71 3.06 -11.71
CA ASP A 73 -8.15 4.43 -11.94
C ASP A 73 -8.43 5.12 -10.58
N PRO A 74 -7.36 5.45 -9.82
CA PRO A 74 -7.50 5.98 -8.47
C PRO A 74 -8.18 7.34 -8.48
N ARG A 75 -9.27 7.45 -7.71
CA ARG A 75 -10.06 8.68 -7.61
C ARG A 75 -10.63 8.88 -6.22
N ILE A 76 -10.78 10.14 -5.86
CA ILE A 76 -11.44 10.57 -4.62
C ILE A 76 -12.56 11.52 -5.02
N GLU A 77 -13.75 11.32 -4.48
CA GLU A 77 -14.88 12.20 -4.63
C GLU A 77 -15.36 12.65 -3.25
N GLY A 78 -15.80 13.88 -3.11
CA GLY A 78 -16.30 14.41 -1.83
C GLY A 78 -17.23 15.60 -2.00
N VAL A 79 -18.07 15.84 -1.00
CA VAL A 79 -19.05 16.93 -1.00
C VAL A 79 -18.36 18.29 -0.90
N SER A 80 -17.27 18.37 -0.17
CA SER A 80 -16.46 19.58 -0.08
C SER A 80 -15.01 19.24 0.17
N SER A 81 -14.13 20.12 -0.23
CA SER A 81 -12.70 20.01 0.04
C SER A 81 -12.11 21.35 0.43
N SER A 82 -11.02 21.29 1.20
CA SER A 82 -10.15 22.41 1.50
C SER A 82 -8.72 21.92 1.62
N GLY A 83 -7.76 22.79 1.43
CA GLY A 83 -6.37 22.38 1.58
C GLY A 83 -5.38 23.48 1.27
N ASN A 84 -4.13 23.10 1.38
CA ASN A 84 -2.96 23.91 1.06
C ASN A 84 -1.88 23.07 0.37
N GLU A 85 -0.63 23.52 0.36
CA GLU A 85 0.48 22.77 -0.20
C GLU A 85 0.74 21.45 0.52
N ASP A 86 0.51 21.40 1.84
CA ASP A 86 0.88 20.27 2.71
C ASP A 86 -0.18 19.18 2.77
N TYR A 87 -1.45 19.58 2.71
CA TYR A 87 -2.56 18.63 2.83
C TYR A 87 -3.80 19.05 2.05
N THR A 88 -4.67 18.08 1.80
CA THR A 88 -6.04 18.27 1.30
C THR A 88 -7.00 17.52 2.21
N LEU A 89 -8.04 18.21 2.69
CA LEU A 89 -9.14 17.65 3.45
C LEU A 89 -10.35 17.48 2.53
N ILE A 90 -11.02 16.35 2.61
CA ILE A 90 -12.19 16.02 1.78
C ILE A 90 -13.28 15.49 2.71
N ASN A 91 -14.38 16.23 2.80
CA ASN A 91 -15.52 15.86 3.63
C ASN A 91 -16.47 14.92 2.90
N LYS A 92 -16.98 13.93 3.62
CA LYS A 92 -17.86 12.87 3.09
C LYS A 92 -17.25 12.25 1.82
N GLY A 93 -15.97 11.88 1.94
CA GLY A 93 -15.17 11.41 0.83
C GLY A 93 -15.40 9.92 0.52
N ILE A 94 -15.24 9.59 -0.75
CA ILE A 94 -15.21 8.21 -1.26
C ILE A 94 -13.94 8.04 -2.06
N PHE A 95 -13.16 7.02 -1.74
CA PHE A 95 -11.97 6.61 -2.49
C PHE A 95 -12.19 5.26 -3.15
N THR A 96 -11.74 5.10 -4.37
CA THR A 96 -11.62 3.82 -5.08
C THR A 96 -10.50 3.88 -6.11
N SER A 97 -9.92 2.73 -6.47
CA SER A 97 -8.98 2.61 -7.59
C SER A 97 -9.53 1.76 -8.74
N CYS A 98 -10.80 1.35 -8.68
CA CYS A 98 -11.43 0.54 -9.72
C CYS A 98 -11.62 1.31 -11.03
N LYS A 99 -11.63 0.61 -12.17
CA LYS A 99 -11.92 1.20 -13.48
C LYS A 99 -13.25 1.99 -13.48
N LYS A 100 -13.27 3.08 -14.24
CA LYS A 100 -14.43 3.97 -14.34
C LYS A 100 -15.64 3.36 -15.08
N ASN A 101 -15.42 2.29 -15.85
CA ASN A 101 -16.45 1.70 -16.71
C ASN A 101 -17.53 0.93 -15.95
N ASP A 102 -17.31 0.64 -14.67
CA ASP A 102 -18.31 -0.01 -13.84
C ASP A 102 -19.15 1.05 -13.14
N SER A 103 -20.47 0.95 -13.28
CA SER A 103 -21.45 1.83 -12.62
C SER A 103 -21.34 1.79 -11.10
N CYS A 104 -20.84 0.68 -10.56
CA CYS A 104 -20.54 0.47 -9.14
C CYS A 104 -19.14 -0.13 -9.02
N PRO A 105 -18.17 0.57 -8.38
CA PRO A 105 -16.84 0.03 -8.22
C PRO A 105 -16.89 -1.25 -7.36
N PRO A 106 -16.13 -2.31 -7.71
CA PRO A 106 -16.07 -3.54 -6.92
C PRO A 106 -15.71 -3.30 -5.45
N TRP A 107 -14.94 -2.25 -5.16
CA TRP A 107 -14.69 -1.81 -3.80
C TRP A 107 -14.55 -0.29 -3.69
N SER A 108 -14.92 0.25 -2.56
CA SER A 108 -14.73 1.66 -2.22
C SER A 108 -14.54 1.86 -0.71
N ILE A 109 -13.87 2.93 -0.33
CA ILE A 109 -13.76 3.37 1.06
C ILE A 109 -14.53 4.67 1.20
N LYS A 110 -15.67 4.64 1.91
CA LYS A 110 -16.45 5.83 2.26
C LYS A 110 -16.02 6.32 3.64
N SER A 111 -15.78 7.62 3.79
CA SER A 111 -15.33 8.20 5.06
C SER A 111 -16.01 9.53 5.35
N LYS A 112 -16.14 9.89 6.63
CA LYS A 112 -16.62 11.20 7.05
C LYS A 112 -15.62 12.29 6.66
N LEU A 113 -14.32 12.01 6.82
CA LEU A 113 -13.22 12.89 6.45
C LEU A 113 -12.07 12.08 5.86
N ILE A 114 -11.56 12.52 4.72
CA ILE A 114 -10.30 12.03 4.13
C ILE A 114 -9.29 13.16 4.20
N LYS A 115 -8.13 12.90 4.82
CA LYS A 115 -6.98 13.80 4.80
C LYS A 115 -5.89 13.21 3.93
N HIS A 116 -5.60 13.83 2.80
CA HIS A 116 -4.42 13.55 2.00
C HIS A 116 -3.26 14.37 2.54
N ASP A 117 -2.34 13.75 3.24
CA ASP A 117 -1.11 14.35 3.75
C ASP A 117 -0.02 14.20 2.68
N LYS A 118 0.31 15.30 2.00
CA LYS A 118 1.24 15.31 0.87
C LYS A 118 2.70 15.21 1.30
N ILE A 119 3.00 15.61 2.55
CA ILE A 119 4.35 15.49 3.14
C ILE A 119 4.62 14.04 3.50
N LYS A 120 3.73 13.41 4.26
CA LYS A 120 3.82 12.02 4.68
C LYS A 120 3.45 11.04 3.56
N LYS A 121 2.86 11.54 2.47
CA LYS A 121 2.33 10.76 1.36
C LYS A 121 1.39 9.66 1.84
N THR A 122 0.39 10.06 2.64
CA THR A 122 -0.62 9.15 3.19
C THR A 122 -2.02 9.70 3.00
N LEU A 123 -2.96 8.80 2.76
CA LEU A 123 -4.40 9.06 2.83
C LEU A 123 -4.91 8.54 4.17
N ASN A 124 -5.39 9.44 5.00
CA ASN A 124 -5.91 9.14 6.34
C ASN A 124 -7.44 9.32 6.33
N TYR A 125 -8.15 8.39 6.94
CA TYR A 125 -9.59 8.31 6.93
C TYR A 125 -10.12 8.32 8.36
N ASP A 126 -11.11 9.17 8.63
CA ASP A 126 -11.88 9.17 9.87
C ASP A 126 -13.27 8.56 9.62
N ASN A 127 -13.66 7.59 10.43
CA ASN A 127 -14.90 6.83 10.28
C ASN A 127 -15.02 6.21 8.87
N ALA A 128 -14.08 5.34 8.54
CA ALA A 128 -14.03 4.67 7.25
C ALA A 128 -14.92 3.44 7.21
N VAL A 129 -15.66 3.28 6.12
CA VAL A 129 -16.44 2.09 5.81
C VAL A 129 -15.93 1.51 4.50
N LEU A 130 -15.37 0.31 4.55
CA LEU A 130 -15.05 -0.46 3.35
C LEU A 130 -16.33 -1.06 2.79
N LYS A 131 -16.59 -0.80 1.53
CA LYS A 131 -17.71 -1.36 0.77
C LYS A 131 -17.20 -2.27 -0.34
N ILE A 132 -17.88 -3.39 -0.53
CA ILE A 132 -17.72 -4.28 -1.67
C ILE A 132 -19.05 -4.35 -2.39
N TYR A 133 -19.09 -3.97 -3.68
CA TYR A 133 -20.32 -3.80 -4.47
C TYR A 133 -21.40 -3.02 -3.72
N ASP A 134 -20.99 -1.88 -3.10
CA ASP A 134 -21.85 -1.01 -2.28
C ASP A 134 -22.34 -1.59 -0.94
N ILE A 135 -22.05 -2.84 -0.64
CA ILE A 135 -22.38 -3.48 0.64
C ILE A 135 -21.28 -3.13 1.66
N PRO A 136 -21.62 -2.53 2.82
CA PRO A 136 -20.64 -2.25 3.87
C PRO A 136 -20.17 -3.55 4.52
N VAL A 137 -18.86 -3.81 4.50
CA VAL A 137 -18.26 -5.04 5.04
C VAL A 137 -17.41 -4.81 6.28
N PHE A 138 -16.70 -3.67 6.35
CA PHE A 138 -15.85 -3.32 7.49
C PHE A 138 -15.97 -1.85 7.84
N TYR A 139 -15.93 -1.56 9.16
CA TYR A 139 -15.86 -0.22 9.71
C TYR A 139 -14.56 -0.03 10.48
N PHE A 140 -13.87 1.08 10.19
CA PHE A 140 -12.65 1.49 10.86
C PHE A 140 -12.82 2.90 11.42
N PRO A 141 -12.73 3.11 12.74
CA PRO A 141 -12.78 4.46 13.33
C PRO A 141 -11.70 5.37 12.75
N LYS A 142 -10.50 4.83 12.56
CA LYS A 142 -9.36 5.44 11.86
C LYS A 142 -8.69 4.40 10.98
N PHE A 143 -8.37 4.80 9.77
CA PHE A 143 -7.67 3.99 8.80
C PHE A 143 -6.70 4.86 8.01
N PHE A 144 -5.62 4.32 7.55
CA PHE A 144 -4.76 5.01 6.61
C PHE A 144 -4.13 4.02 5.62
N HIS A 145 -3.81 4.52 4.45
CA HIS A 145 -2.98 3.81 3.49
C HIS A 145 -2.03 4.80 2.79
N PRO A 146 -0.94 4.30 2.19
CA PRO A 146 -0.04 5.14 1.41
C PRO A 146 -0.77 5.83 0.26
N ASP A 147 -0.31 7.03 -0.05
CA ASP A 147 -0.65 7.68 -1.30
C ASP A 147 -0.23 6.77 -2.47
N PRO A 148 -1.05 6.65 -3.52
CA PRO A 148 -0.71 5.86 -4.70
C PRO A 148 0.65 6.16 -5.33
N SER A 149 1.22 7.34 -5.12
CA SER A 149 2.56 7.72 -5.62
C SER A 149 3.73 7.05 -4.89
N VAL A 150 3.48 6.36 -3.77
CA VAL A 150 4.52 5.73 -2.96
C VAL A 150 4.78 4.32 -3.45
N LYS A 151 5.96 4.06 -4.00
CA LYS A 151 6.33 2.74 -4.52
C LYS A 151 6.49 1.69 -3.42
N ARG A 152 7.01 2.08 -2.24
CA ARG A 152 7.25 1.17 -1.11
C ARG A 152 6.88 1.85 0.19
N GLN A 153 5.92 1.30 0.92
CA GLN A 153 5.52 1.81 2.23
C GLN A 153 5.16 0.66 3.17
N SER A 154 5.47 0.85 4.45
CA SER A 154 5.09 -0.08 5.50
C SER A 154 3.58 -0.13 5.68
N GLY A 155 3.03 -1.31 5.86
CA GLY A 155 1.60 -1.50 6.06
C GLY A 155 1.18 -2.97 6.01
N LEU A 156 -0.10 -3.21 6.27
CA LEU A 156 -0.71 -4.53 6.11
C LEU A 156 -0.79 -4.89 4.64
N ILE A 157 -0.41 -6.11 4.32
CA ILE A 157 -0.62 -6.72 3.00
C ILE A 157 -1.99 -7.41 3.01
N LYS A 158 -2.52 -7.68 1.81
CA LYS A 158 -3.79 -8.36 1.64
C LYS A 158 -3.83 -9.65 2.48
N PRO A 159 -4.83 -9.80 3.36
CA PRO A 159 -5.00 -11.03 4.13
C PRO A 159 -5.38 -12.19 3.19
N ALA A 160 -5.03 -13.40 3.60
CA ALA A 160 -5.37 -14.62 2.89
C ALA A 160 -6.09 -15.60 3.83
N ILE A 161 -7.03 -16.34 3.26
CA ILE A 161 -7.68 -17.48 3.90
C ILE A 161 -7.34 -18.69 3.03
N ASN A 162 -6.72 -19.70 3.64
CA ASN A 162 -6.35 -20.94 2.96
C ASN A 162 -6.94 -22.13 3.71
N SER A 163 -7.07 -23.26 3.03
CA SER A 163 -7.50 -24.52 3.62
C SER A 163 -6.50 -25.61 3.30
N SER A 164 -6.18 -26.42 4.30
CA SER A 164 -5.26 -27.55 4.21
C SER A 164 -5.89 -28.79 4.83
N ASN A 165 -5.70 -29.95 4.23
CA ASN A 165 -6.19 -31.22 4.78
C ASN A 165 -5.49 -31.61 6.09
N VAL A 166 -4.30 -31.06 6.35
CA VAL A 166 -3.49 -31.38 7.55
C VAL A 166 -3.69 -30.36 8.66
N LEU A 167 -3.81 -29.08 8.32
CA LEU A 167 -3.82 -27.97 9.28
C LEU A 167 -5.20 -27.31 9.41
N GLY A 168 -6.19 -27.71 8.60
CA GLY A 168 -7.50 -27.09 8.56
C GLY A 168 -7.49 -25.73 7.85
N THR A 169 -8.43 -24.87 8.25
CA THR A 169 -8.56 -23.51 7.71
C THR A 169 -7.56 -22.59 8.40
N SER A 170 -6.97 -21.69 7.64
CA SER A 170 -6.00 -20.71 8.16
C SER A 170 -6.34 -19.29 7.73
N PHE A 171 -6.04 -18.34 8.59
CA PHE A 171 -6.08 -16.89 8.33
C PHE A 171 -4.67 -16.31 8.46
N THR A 172 -4.19 -15.69 7.40
CA THR A 172 -2.87 -15.07 7.31
C THR A 172 -3.01 -13.56 7.15
N LEU A 173 -2.26 -12.78 7.95
CA LEU A 173 -2.28 -11.32 7.90
C LEU A 173 -0.84 -10.76 7.85
N PRO A 174 -0.23 -10.63 6.66
CA PRO A 174 1.14 -10.14 6.56
C PRO A 174 1.25 -8.64 6.84
N TYR A 175 2.34 -8.25 7.49
CA TYR A 175 2.75 -6.86 7.69
C TYR A 175 4.11 -6.62 7.05
N PHE A 176 4.14 -5.70 6.08
CA PHE A 176 5.37 -5.28 5.41
C PHE A 176 5.94 -4.04 6.07
N LYS A 177 7.23 -4.02 6.37
CA LYS A 177 7.95 -2.89 6.94
C LYS A 177 9.13 -2.50 6.06
N VAL A 178 9.09 -1.29 5.54
CA VAL A 178 10.26 -0.65 4.91
C VAL A 178 11.20 -0.18 6.01
N ILE A 179 12.43 -0.66 6.00
CA ILE A 179 13.49 -0.27 6.95
C ILE A 179 14.31 0.85 6.33
N SER A 180 14.68 0.71 5.04
CA SER A 180 15.37 1.71 4.23
C SER A 180 15.05 1.50 2.75
N GLU A 181 15.63 2.30 1.86
CA GLU A 181 15.46 2.13 0.42
C GLU A 181 15.89 0.75 -0.08
N SER A 182 16.87 0.14 0.58
CA SER A 182 17.45 -1.15 0.20
C SER A 182 17.12 -2.30 1.17
N LYS A 183 16.27 -2.07 2.18
CA LYS A 183 16.00 -3.07 3.24
C LYS A 183 14.53 -3.09 3.59
N ASP A 184 13.97 -4.27 3.74
CA ASP A 184 12.61 -4.49 4.22
C ASP A 184 12.48 -5.77 5.05
N LEU A 185 11.37 -5.85 5.76
CA LEU A 185 10.96 -7.01 6.56
C LEU A 185 9.49 -7.27 6.32
N THR A 186 9.13 -8.52 6.06
CA THR A 186 7.74 -8.97 6.05
C THR A 186 7.51 -9.91 7.21
N PHE A 187 6.63 -9.55 8.13
CA PHE A 187 6.19 -10.42 9.22
C PHE A 187 4.82 -11.01 8.88
N THR A 188 4.70 -12.33 8.92
CA THR A 188 3.50 -13.04 8.47
C THR A 188 2.99 -13.99 9.55
N PRO A 189 2.10 -13.55 10.44
CA PRO A 189 1.38 -14.43 11.34
C PRO A 189 0.28 -15.18 10.58
N THR A 190 0.15 -16.47 10.86
CA THR A 190 -0.89 -17.34 10.31
C THR A 190 -1.53 -18.14 11.45
N TRP A 191 -2.82 -17.95 11.64
CA TRP A 191 -3.63 -18.67 12.63
C TRP A 191 -4.37 -19.80 11.94
N PHE A 192 -4.32 -20.98 12.53
CA PHE A 192 -5.05 -22.15 12.07
C PHE A 192 -6.18 -22.50 13.03
N ASP A 193 -7.26 -23.07 12.51
CA ASP A 193 -8.39 -23.55 13.32
C ASP A 193 -8.02 -24.73 14.26
N SER A 194 -6.86 -25.35 14.04
CA SER A 194 -6.26 -26.40 14.87
C SER A 194 -5.51 -25.87 16.11
N ASP A 195 -5.76 -24.64 16.58
CA ASP A 195 -5.04 -23.97 17.66
C ASP A 195 -3.50 -23.82 17.39
N THR A 196 -3.13 -23.91 16.14
CA THR A 196 -1.74 -23.74 15.69
C THR A 196 -1.50 -22.30 15.26
N LEU A 197 -0.40 -21.71 15.70
CA LEU A 197 0.08 -20.40 15.27
C LEU A 197 1.44 -20.55 14.57
N MET A 198 1.52 -20.13 13.33
CA MET A 198 2.78 -19.97 12.62
C MET A 198 3.12 -18.49 12.49
N SER A 199 4.36 -18.13 12.75
CA SER A 199 4.88 -16.78 12.54
C SER A 199 6.12 -16.86 11.69
N THR A 200 6.14 -16.18 10.53
CA THR A 200 7.32 -16.09 9.68
C THR A 200 7.80 -14.65 9.56
N ALA A 201 9.09 -14.47 9.34
CA ALA A 201 9.73 -13.18 9.15
C ALA A 201 10.75 -13.29 8.01
N GLU A 202 10.43 -12.66 6.87
CA GLU A 202 11.31 -12.55 5.73
C GLU A 202 12.01 -11.19 5.76
N TYR A 203 13.35 -11.18 5.84
CA TYR A 203 14.16 -9.97 5.72
C TYR A 203 14.89 -9.98 4.38
N ARG A 204 14.83 -8.85 3.66
CA ARG A 204 15.51 -8.64 2.39
C ARG A 204 16.39 -7.41 2.45
N GLN A 205 17.58 -7.54 1.90
CA GLN A 205 18.51 -6.44 1.73
C GLN A 205 19.14 -6.52 0.35
N GLU A 206 19.06 -5.42 -0.39
CA GLU A 206 19.66 -5.25 -1.70
C GLU A 206 20.68 -4.14 -1.64
N ASN A 207 21.94 -4.43 -1.93
CA ASN A 207 23.03 -3.48 -2.04
C ASN A 207 23.53 -3.47 -3.48
N LYS A 208 24.38 -2.51 -3.83
CA LYS A 208 24.92 -2.35 -5.19
C LYS A 208 25.56 -3.64 -5.76
N ASN A 209 26.22 -4.43 -4.92
CA ASN A 209 26.97 -5.63 -5.33
C ASN A 209 26.58 -6.87 -4.56
N SER A 210 25.55 -6.84 -3.71
CA SER A 210 25.13 -8.01 -2.94
C SER A 210 23.65 -7.99 -2.63
N SER A 211 23.05 -9.16 -2.58
CA SER A 211 21.67 -9.38 -2.12
C SER A 211 21.66 -10.40 -0.98
N LEU A 212 20.81 -10.14 0.00
CA LEU A 212 20.57 -11.03 1.13
C LEU A 212 19.06 -11.21 1.31
N ILE A 213 18.63 -12.45 1.37
CA ILE A 213 17.27 -12.81 1.78
C ILE A 213 17.40 -13.83 2.90
N THR A 214 16.70 -13.55 4.01
CA THR A 214 16.58 -14.51 5.12
C THR A 214 15.11 -14.74 5.43
N ASP A 215 14.73 -15.97 5.67
CA ASP A 215 13.38 -16.35 6.10
C ASP A 215 13.50 -17.18 7.37
N PHE A 216 12.87 -16.71 8.43
CA PHE A 216 12.79 -17.37 9.72
C PHE A 216 11.33 -17.66 10.05
N GLY A 217 11.02 -18.88 10.46
CA GLY A 217 9.69 -19.27 10.87
C GLY A 217 9.68 -20.07 12.15
N PHE A 218 8.61 -19.84 12.91
CA PHE A 218 8.34 -20.53 14.15
C PHE A 218 6.85 -20.95 14.20
N VAL A 219 6.59 -22.21 14.55
CA VAL A 219 5.26 -22.79 14.70
C VAL A 219 5.07 -23.25 16.13
N ASN A 220 3.97 -22.85 16.73
CA ASN A 220 3.56 -23.27 18.06
C ASN A 220 2.19 -23.94 18.01
N GLY A 221 1.94 -24.91 18.88
CA GLY A 221 0.66 -25.61 19.02
C GLY A 221 0.44 -26.76 18.03
N TYR A 222 1.32 -27.00 17.08
CA TYR A 222 1.18 -28.12 16.14
C TYR A 222 1.29 -29.47 16.86
N LYS A 223 0.26 -30.29 16.72
CA LYS A 223 0.23 -31.67 17.25
C LYS A 223 0.46 -32.65 16.10
N SER A 224 1.68 -33.16 15.99
CA SER A 224 1.97 -34.22 15.02
C SER A 224 1.13 -35.47 15.31
N PRO A 225 0.55 -36.12 14.31
CA PRO A 225 -0.15 -37.40 14.48
C PRO A 225 0.81 -38.55 14.88
N THR A 226 2.11 -38.35 14.72
CA THR A 226 3.13 -39.33 15.14
C THR A 226 3.67 -38.97 16.54
N THR A 227 3.90 -39.98 17.36
CA THR A 227 4.21 -39.95 18.81
C THR A 227 5.45 -39.16 19.23
N ARG A 228 6.20 -38.53 18.35
CA ARG A 228 7.35 -37.65 18.69
C ARG A 228 6.85 -36.21 18.96
N LYS A 229 6.57 -35.92 20.23
CA LYS A 229 6.22 -34.59 20.71
C LYS A 229 7.37 -33.60 20.53
N LYS A 230 7.40 -32.85 19.43
CA LYS A 230 8.02 -31.52 19.41
C LYS A 230 6.91 -30.50 19.24
N ASN A 231 6.60 -29.77 20.31
CA ASN A 231 5.55 -28.74 20.33
C ASN A 231 5.93 -27.46 19.60
N SER A 232 7.20 -27.27 19.25
CA SER A 232 7.69 -26.13 18.49
C SER A 232 8.50 -26.59 17.29
N LEU A 233 8.15 -26.04 16.14
CA LEU A 233 8.81 -26.28 14.88
C LEU A 233 9.33 -24.95 14.32
N SER A 234 10.48 -24.98 13.67
CA SER A 234 11.10 -23.78 13.14
C SER A 234 11.88 -24.06 11.87
N HIS A 235 12.07 -23.01 11.08
CA HIS A 235 13.01 -23.01 9.96
C HIS A 235 13.88 -21.75 9.98
N PHE A 236 15.03 -21.83 9.34
CA PHE A 236 15.88 -20.72 8.99
C PHE A 236 16.45 -20.95 7.60
N PHE A 237 16.12 -20.05 6.68
CA PHE A 237 16.65 -20.04 5.32
C PHE A 237 17.42 -18.75 5.10
N LEU A 238 18.54 -18.84 4.42
CA LEU A 238 19.35 -17.69 4.06
C LEU A 238 19.92 -17.90 2.67
N ASN A 239 19.76 -16.90 1.82
CA ASN A 239 20.41 -16.79 0.51
C ASN A 239 21.18 -15.48 0.46
N TYR A 240 22.49 -15.59 0.27
CA TYR A 240 23.37 -14.45 0.09
C TYR A 240 24.11 -14.58 -1.23
N ASN A 241 24.05 -13.53 -2.05
CA ASN A 241 24.80 -13.43 -3.29
C ASN A 241 25.62 -12.15 -3.26
N MET A 242 26.87 -12.21 -3.72
CA MET A 242 27.77 -11.08 -3.79
C MET A 242 28.61 -11.14 -5.09
N ASP A 243 28.61 -10.08 -5.84
CA ASP A 243 29.53 -9.86 -6.96
C ASP A 243 30.83 -9.26 -6.42
N LEU A 244 31.92 -10.04 -6.50
CA LEU A 244 33.23 -9.66 -5.95
C LEU A 244 33.98 -8.69 -6.84
N LYS A 245 33.60 -8.55 -8.12
CA LYS A 245 34.22 -7.61 -9.11
C LYS A 245 35.74 -7.68 -9.16
N LEU A 246 36.29 -8.91 -9.21
CA LEU A 246 37.73 -9.10 -9.32
C LEU A 246 38.21 -8.67 -10.70
N GLU A 247 39.23 -7.82 -10.76
CA GLU A 247 39.69 -7.13 -11.98
C GLU A 247 40.16 -8.05 -13.12
N ASN A 248 40.60 -9.27 -12.80
CA ASN A 248 41.15 -10.22 -13.77
C ASN A 248 40.12 -11.29 -14.21
N TYR A 249 38.85 -11.14 -13.87
CA TYR A 249 37.81 -12.13 -14.18
C TYR A 249 36.60 -11.46 -14.82
N ASN A 250 36.03 -12.13 -15.83
CA ASN A 250 34.80 -11.66 -16.49
C ASN A 250 33.60 -11.68 -15.55
N SER A 251 33.59 -12.56 -14.57
CA SER A 251 32.60 -12.62 -13.47
C SER A 251 33.20 -13.29 -12.25
N SER A 252 32.89 -12.77 -11.08
CA SER A 252 33.35 -13.31 -9.79
C SER A 252 32.25 -13.17 -8.76
N ASN A 253 31.57 -14.29 -8.45
CA ASN A 253 30.42 -14.29 -7.59
C ASN A 253 30.66 -15.20 -6.38
N PHE A 254 30.30 -14.71 -5.19
CA PHE A 254 30.17 -15.49 -3.98
C PHE A 254 28.70 -15.77 -3.70
N LYS A 255 28.33 -17.03 -3.54
CA LYS A 255 26.96 -17.44 -3.19
C LYS A 255 27.00 -18.31 -1.94
N MET A 256 26.11 -18.02 -1.00
CA MET A 256 25.93 -18.81 0.21
C MET A 256 24.44 -19.09 0.40
N SER A 257 24.08 -20.35 0.60
CA SER A 257 22.72 -20.77 0.92
C SER A 257 22.73 -21.65 2.16
N ILE A 258 21.86 -21.32 3.13
CA ILE A 258 21.65 -22.10 4.36
C ILE A 258 20.16 -22.44 4.43
N ASN A 259 19.86 -23.74 4.48
CA ASN A 259 18.50 -24.24 4.61
C ASN A 259 18.45 -25.17 5.84
N LYS A 260 17.86 -24.70 6.94
CA LYS A 260 17.74 -25.46 8.17
C LYS A 260 16.29 -25.53 8.63
N VAL A 261 15.83 -26.71 8.94
CA VAL A 261 14.52 -26.99 9.54
C VAL A 261 14.70 -27.78 10.84
N SER A 262 13.78 -27.64 11.77
CA SER A 262 13.83 -28.33 13.06
C SER A 262 13.43 -29.80 13.00
N ASN A 263 12.73 -30.20 11.91
CA ASN A 263 12.18 -31.55 11.73
C ASN A 263 12.07 -31.87 10.23
N ASP A 264 12.34 -33.11 9.85
CA ASP A 264 12.33 -33.58 8.46
C ASP A 264 10.95 -33.46 7.78
N SER A 265 9.86 -33.58 8.54
CA SER A 265 8.49 -33.40 8.04
C SER A 265 7.98 -31.96 8.00
N TYR A 266 8.79 -31.00 8.46
CA TYR A 266 8.37 -29.58 8.56
C TYR A 266 7.88 -29.02 7.24
N LEU A 267 8.64 -29.22 6.17
CA LEU A 267 8.31 -28.70 4.84
C LEU A 267 7.10 -29.41 4.22
N ASN A 268 6.88 -30.69 4.54
CA ASN A 268 5.72 -31.42 4.01
C ASN A 268 4.38 -30.85 4.54
N VAL A 269 4.42 -30.22 5.72
CA VAL A 269 3.24 -29.64 6.39
C VAL A 269 3.07 -28.16 6.13
N PHE A 270 4.17 -27.40 6.14
CA PHE A 270 4.13 -25.93 6.16
C PHE A 270 4.65 -25.25 4.89
N ASP A 271 5.07 -25.99 3.85
CA ASP A 271 5.69 -25.43 2.65
C ASP A 271 4.85 -24.32 1.97
N GLN A 272 3.52 -24.50 1.88
CA GLN A 272 2.62 -23.53 1.26
C GLN A 272 2.52 -22.18 2.00
N TYR A 273 3.04 -22.10 3.25
CA TYR A 273 3.03 -20.91 4.10
C TYR A 273 4.40 -20.25 4.21
N ILE A 274 5.38 -20.75 3.48
CA ILE A 274 6.77 -20.29 3.53
C ILE A 274 7.09 -19.62 2.20
N THR A 275 7.56 -18.38 2.26
CA THR A 275 8.08 -17.68 1.10
C THR A 275 9.52 -18.13 0.89
N ARG A 276 9.77 -18.98 -0.08
CA ARG A 276 11.13 -19.34 -0.49
C ARG A 276 11.53 -18.45 -1.66
N SER A 277 12.65 -17.77 -1.54
CA SER A 277 13.36 -17.28 -2.71
C SER A 277 14.09 -18.48 -3.34
N THR A 278 13.57 -18.98 -4.44
CA THR A 278 14.26 -19.97 -5.28
C THR A 278 15.41 -19.32 -6.04
#